data_4deabfdd9b8e1a0da9616a7a8c17e6e7
#
_entry.id   4deabfdd9b8e1a0da9616a7a8c17e6e7
#
_cell.length_a   1.000
_cell.length_b   1.000
_cell.length_c   1.000
_cell.angle_alpha   90.00
_cell.angle_beta   90.00
_cell.angle_gamma   90.00
#
_symmetry.space_group_name_H-M   'P 1'
#
loop_
_entity.id
_entity.type
_entity.pdbx_description
1 polymer ?
#
loop_
_entity_poly.entity_id
_entity_poly.type
_entity_poly.pdbx_seq_one_letter_code
_entity_poly.pdbx_strand_id
1 'polypeptide(L)'
;MDGDKRIIALYNDYNTIIKPLIAEVEARTEQFPLPLFNEIRALHDHIARCYVEGFTEVQVDAEIHKAERHVIRIMLDCYKCLNLSLHDTVLLFEKQTRHVDLTVLHNGTFYPKYKSLRTQAIQTVRKAKILESMDTNAALDMYQTAHNVYGELESLIDSVTPDVHWARVRFTIRRAMQVLLWIASAVASGIISIFLTDLF
;
A
#
# COMPACT_ATOMS: atom_id res chain seq x y z
N MET A 1 18.87 36.22 -9.47
CA MET A 1 19.45 35.16 -10.36
C MET A 1 19.44 33.75 -9.76
N ASP A 2 19.70 33.60 -8.46
CA ASP A 2 19.61 32.25 -7.81
C ASP A 2 18.16 31.88 -7.50
N GLY A 3 17.33 32.82 -7.06
CA GLY A 3 15.91 32.58 -6.77
C GLY A 3 15.09 32.12 -7.96
N ASP A 4 15.28 32.69 -9.14
CA ASP A 4 14.56 32.26 -10.35
C ASP A 4 14.87 30.79 -10.73
N LYS A 5 16.13 30.36 -10.58
CA LYS A 5 16.53 28.97 -10.84
C LYS A 5 15.84 28.01 -9.88
N ARG A 6 15.72 28.38 -8.61
CA ARG A 6 15.02 27.56 -7.61
C ARG A 6 13.52 27.48 -7.89
N ILE A 7 12.88 28.58 -8.30
CA ILE A 7 11.47 28.59 -8.71
C ILE A 7 11.27 27.69 -9.95
N ILE A 8 12.16 27.76 -10.94
CA ILE A 8 12.13 26.87 -12.11
C ILE A 8 12.26 25.41 -11.67
N ALA A 9 13.17 25.09 -10.74
CA ALA A 9 13.31 23.73 -10.21
C ALA A 9 12.02 23.24 -9.52
N LEU A 10 11.36 24.08 -8.69
CA LEU A 10 10.08 23.76 -8.07
C LEU A 10 8.99 23.44 -9.10
N TYR A 11 8.91 24.20 -10.20
CA TYR A 11 7.95 23.89 -11.27
C TYR A 11 8.33 22.65 -12.08
N ASN A 12 9.61 22.33 -12.23
CA ASN A 12 10.05 21.08 -12.82
C ASN A 12 9.63 19.90 -11.94
N ASP A 13 9.86 19.96 -10.62
CA ASP A 13 9.42 18.93 -9.67
C ASP A 13 7.89 18.80 -9.68
N TYR A 14 7.17 19.91 -9.74
CA TYR A 14 5.72 19.90 -9.87
C TYR A 14 5.27 19.16 -11.14
N ASN A 15 5.90 19.42 -12.29
CA ASN A 15 5.54 18.80 -13.55
C ASN A 15 5.94 17.32 -13.65
N THR A 16 7.13 16.96 -13.12
CA THR A 16 7.73 15.64 -13.34
C THR A 16 7.48 14.65 -12.21
N ILE A 17 7.18 15.13 -11.01
CA ILE A 17 6.97 14.29 -9.82
C ILE A 17 5.54 14.47 -9.29
N ILE A 18 5.14 15.71 -8.95
CA ILE A 18 3.89 15.97 -8.23
C ILE A 18 2.67 15.65 -9.10
N LYS A 19 2.61 16.12 -10.34
CA LYS A 19 1.48 15.85 -11.23
C LYS A 19 1.23 14.36 -11.46
N PRO A 20 2.26 13.53 -11.77
CA PRO A 20 2.09 12.08 -11.86
C PRO A 20 1.58 11.45 -10.57
N LEU A 21 2.10 11.86 -9.41
CA LEU A 21 1.63 11.34 -8.11
C LEU A 21 0.17 11.71 -7.84
N ILE A 22 -0.23 12.95 -8.15
CA ILE A 22 -1.63 13.40 -8.02
C ILE A 22 -2.52 12.55 -8.93
N ALA A 23 -2.14 12.37 -10.20
CA ALA A 23 -2.91 11.59 -11.14
C ALA A 23 -3.08 10.12 -10.66
N GLU A 24 -2.05 9.54 -10.05
CA GLU A 24 -2.15 8.20 -9.46
C GLU A 24 -3.07 8.17 -8.24
N VAL A 25 -3.01 9.18 -7.36
CA VAL A 25 -3.95 9.31 -6.22
C VAL A 25 -5.38 9.39 -6.73
N GLU A 26 -5.68 10.26 -7.70
CA GLU A 26 -7.03 10.41 -8.28
C GLU A 26 -7.50 9.11 -8.92
N ALA A 27 -6.66 8.45 -9.71
CA ALA A 27 -7.00 7.19 -10.38
C ALA A 27 -7.33 6.06 -9.39
N ARG A 28 -6.65 6.01 -8.24
CA ARG A 28 -6.84 4.96 -7.24
C ARG A 28 -7.96 5.25 -6.25
N THR A 29 -8.20 6.53 -5.94
CA THR A 29 -9.16 6.90 -4.88
C THR A 29 -10.46 7.48 -5.42
N GLU A 30 -10.51 7.79 -6.72
CA GLU A 30 -11.61 8.51 -7.39
C GLU A 30 -11.96 9.85 -6.70
N GLN A 31 -11.00 10.41 -5.96
CA GLN A 31 -11.16 11.64 -5.20
C GLN A 31 -9.89 12.47 -5.25
N PHE A 32 -10.06 13.80 -5.19
CA PHE A 32 -8.97 14.73 -4.96
C PHE A 32 -8.96 15.13 -3.47
N PRO A 33 -7.93 14.74 -2.69
CA PRO A 33 -7.90 15.02 -1.25
C PRO A 33 -7.79 16.53 -0.97
N LEU A 34 -8.71 17.08 -0.18
CA LEU A 34 -8.70 18.50 0.18
C LEU A 34 -7.40 18.98 0.85
N PRO A 35 -6.75 18.20 1.73
CA PRO A 35 -5.45 18.59 2.28
C PRO A 35 -4.40 18.82 1.20
N LEU A 36 -4.34 17.96 0.18
CA LEU A 36 -3.43 18.07 -0.95
C LEU A 36 -3.66 19.37 -1.75
N PHE A 37 -4.92 19.72 -2.00
CA PHE A 37 -5.28 20.98 -2.65
C PHE A 37 -4.78 22.19 -1.86
N ASN A 38 -4.92 22.17 -0.54
CA ASN A 38 -4.44 23.26 0.32
C ASN A 38 -2.92 23.44 0.26
N GLU A 39 -2.16 22.34 0.22
CA GLU A 39 -0.70 22.39 0.09
C GLU A 39 -0.27 22.94 -1.28
N ILE A 40 -0.96 22.54 -2.37
CA ILE A 40 -0.71 23.07 -3.72
C ILE A 40 -1.00 24.56 -3.77
N ARG A 41 -2.13 24.99 -3.21
CA ARG A 41 -2.48 26.41 -3.13
C ARG A 41 -1.42 27.22 -2.35
N ALA A 42 -0.96 26.69 -1.23
CA ALA A 42 0.05 27.35 -0.41
C ALA A 42 1.42 27.42 -1.13
N LEU A 43 1.81 26.38 -1.87
CA LEU A 43 2.99 26.38 -2.74
C LEU A 43 2.93 27.57 -3.71
N HIS A 44 1.84 27.70 -4.46
CA HIS A 44 1.68 28.76 -5.45
C HIS A 44 1.58 30.16 -4.80
N ASP A 45 0.95 30.28 -3.62
CA ASP A 45 0.88 31.54 -2.87
C ASP A 45 2.29 32.01 -2.46
N HIS A 46 3.14 31.12 -1.97
CA HIS A 46 4.53 31.46 -1.64
C HIS A 46 5.35 31.85 -2.88
N ILE A 47 5.19 31.15 -4.00
CA ILE A 47 5.85 31.52 -5.25
C ILE A 47 5.36 32.93 -5.72
N ALA A 48 4.05 33.19 -5.66
CA ALA A 48 3.48 34.46 -6.06
C ALA A 48 4.05 35.64 -5.21
N ARG A 49 4.28 35.41 -3.92
CA ARG A 49 4.89 36.41 -3.03
C ARG A 49 6.33 36.74 -3.40
N CYS A 50 7.07 35.88 -4.08
CA CYS A 50 8.41 36.18 -4.56
C CYS A 50 8.44 37.33 -5.58
N TYR A 51 7.30 37.67 -6.18
CA TYR A 51 7.14 38.72 -7.18
C TYR A 51 6.44 39.96 -6.63
N VAL A 52 6.32 40.10 -5.30
CA VAL A 52 5.77 41.33 -4.67
C VAL A 52 6.80 42.44 -4.76
N GLU A 53 6.36 43.61 -5.27
CA GLU A 53 7.20 44.78 -5.38
C GLU A 53 7.71 45.24 -4.00
N GLY A 54 8.99 45.56 -3.91
CA GLY A 54 9.63 46.00 -2.68
C GLY A 54 10.13 44.90 -1.74
N PHE A 55 9.95 43.63 -2.07
CA PHE A 55 10.57 42.56 -1.29
C PHE A 55 12.10 42.58 -1.44
N THR A 56 12.78 42.39 -0.32
CA THR A 56 14.23 42.19 -0.29
C THR A 56 14.58 40.74 -0.72
N GLU A 57 15.83 40.55 -1.17
CA GLU A 57 16.32 39.18 -1.51
C GLU A 57 16.13 38.19 -0.36
N VAL A 58 16.32 38.62 0.89
CA VAL A 58 16.10 37.76 2.08
C VAL A 58 14.63 37.35 2.23
N GLN A 59 13.70 38.26 1.93
CA GLN A 59 12.26 37.94 1.98
C GLN A 59 11.87 36.99 0.85
N VAL A 60 12.39 37.22 -0.35
CA VAL A 60 12.17 36.28 -1.48
C VAL A 60 12.72 34.90 -1.18
N ASP A 61 13.95 34.79 -0.65
CA ASP A 61 14.55 33.54 -0.25
C ASP A 61 13.71 32.78 0.81
N ALA A 62 13.20 33.52 1.80
CA ALA A 62 12.31 32.94 2.82
C ALA A 62 11.01 32.37 2.23
N GLU A 63 10.42 33.04 1.23
CA GLU A 63 9.21 32.54 0.55
C GLU A 63 9.54 31.31 -0.32
N ILE A 64 10.67 31.26 -1.02
CA ILE A 64 11.13 30.09 -1.77
C ILE A 64 11.30 28.88 -0.82
N HIS A 65 11.94 29.06 0.33
CA HIS A 65 12.09 28.00 1.32
C HIS A 65 10.74 27.46 1.83
N LYS A 66 9.73 28.32 1.97
CA LYS A 66 8.37 27.87 2.32
C LYS A 66 7.76 27.06 1.19
N ALA A 67 7.92 27.50 -0.07
CA ALA A 67 7.44 26.79 -1.24
C ALA A 67 8.09 25.39 -1.36
N GLU A 68 9.40 25.26 -1.16
CA GLU A 68 10.13 23.98 -1.13
C GLU A 68 9.55 23.02 -0.08
N ARG A 69 9.22 23.51 1.11
CA ARG A 69 8.58 22.68 2.14
C ARG A 69 7.19 22.21 1.74
N HIS A 70 6.41 23.01 1.01
CA HIS A 70 5.12 22.59 0.49
C HIS A 70 5.26 21.51 -0.57
N VAL A 71 6.27 21.55 -1.44
CA VAL A 71 6.56 20.45 -2.39
C VAL A 71 6.76 19.13 -1.66
N ILE A 72 7.57 19.11 -0.59
CA ILE A 72 7.81 17.90 0.21
C ILE A 72 6.51 17.39 0.85
N ARG A 73 5.68 18.29 1.40
CA ARG A 73 4.39 17.93 2.01
C ARG A 73 3.40 17.35 1.00
N ILE A 74 3.33 17.94 -0.20
CA ILE A 74 2.48 17.41 -1.29
C ILE A 74 2.88 15.98 -1.63
N MET A 75 4.18 15.72 -1.85
CA MET A 75 4.67 14.36 -2.13
C MET A 75 4.36 13.40 -0.99
N LEU A 76 4.58 13.82 0.25
CA LEU A 76 4.34 13.02 1.43
C LEU A 76 2.84 12.67 1.57
N ASP A 77 1.94 13.62 1.34
CA ASP A 77 0.50 13.38 1.41
C ASP A 77 0.02 12.49 0.26
N CYS A 78 0.58 12.64 -0.95
CA CYS A 78 0.33 11.71 -2.05
C CYS A 78 0.72 10.27 -1.68
N TYR A 79 1.94 10.04 -1.20
CA TYR A 79 2.39 8.70 -0.83
C TYR A 79 1.59 8.11 0.34
N LYS A 80 1.13 8.93 1.30
CA LYS A 80 0.21 8.46 2.34
C LYS A 80 -1.10 7.94 1.77
N CYS A 81 -1.72 8.71 0.85
CA CYS A 81 -2.96 8.31 0.18
C CYS A 81 -2.75 7.04 -0.65
N LEU A 82 -1.68 6.96 -1.43
CA LEU A 82 -1.35 5.79 -2.25
C LEU A 82 -1.11 4.53 -1.40
N ASN A 83 -0.31 4.65 -0.34
CA ASN A 83 -0.04 3.53 0.57
C ASN A 83 -1.31 3.05 1.28
N LEU A 84 -2.22 3.95 1.62
CA LEU A 84 -3.51 3.59 2.21
C LEU A 84 -4.37 2.81 1.20
N SER A 85 -4.51 3.32 -0.02
CA SER A 85 -5.26 2.65 -1.10
C SER A 85 -4.70 1.26 -1.41
N LEU A 86 -3.38 1.11 -1.51
CA LEU A 86 -2.72 -0.18 -1.73
C LEU A 86 -2.92 -1.14 -0.54
N HIS A 87 -2.90 -0.62 0.69
CA HIS A 87 -3.22 -1.41 1.87
C HIS A 87 -4.67 -1.93 1.83
N ASP A 88 -5.62 -1.10 1.41
CA ASP A 88 -7.04 -1.49 1.27
C ASP A 88 -7.21 -2.59 0.21
N THR A 89 -6.45 -2.54 -0.90
CA THR A 89 -6.39 -3.63 -1.89
C THR A 89 -5.92 -4.93 -1.26
N VAL A 90 -4.88 -4.89 -0.42
CA VAL A 90 -4.40 -6.07 0.32
C VAL A 90 -5.46 -6.63 1.27
N LEU A 91 -6.15 -5.77 2.02
CA LEU A 91 -7.23 -6.19 2.91
C LEU A 91 -8.40 -6.81 2.15
N LEU A 92 -8.74 -6.26 0.99
CA LEU A 92 -9.78 -6.82 0.12
C LEU A 92 -9.38 -8.21 -0.37
N PHE A 93 -8.13 -8.41 -0.81
CA PHE A 93 -7.60 -9.71 -1.20
C PHE A 93 -7.67 -10.71 -0.03
N GLU A 94 -7.26 -10.34 1.17
CA GLU A 94 -7.34 -11.19 2.37
C GLU A 94 -8.79 -11.60 2.67
N LYS A 95 -9.74 -10.67 2.55
CA LYS A 95 -11.17 -10.95 2.72
C LYS A 95 -11.70 -11.93 1.68
N GLN A 96 -11.32 -11.73 0.41
CA GLN A 96 -11.75 -12.58 -0.71
C GLN A 96 -11.15 -13.99 -0.64
N THR A 97 -9.95 -14.14 -0.07
CA THR A 97 -9.20 -15.38 -0.02
C THR A 97 -9.29 -16.12 1.33
N ARG A 98 -10.15 -15.66 2.24
CA ARG A 98 -10.28 -16.22 3.61
C ARG A 98 -10.48 -17.73 3.66
N HIS A 99 -11.09 -18.32 2.62
CA HIS A 99 -11.37 -19.75 2.51
C HIS A 99 -10.62 -20.38 1.32
N VAL A 100 -9.43 -19.87 1.03
CA VAL A 100 -8.57 -20.37 -0.04
C VAL A 100 -7.28 -20.87 0.57
N ASP A 101 -6.80 -22.04 0.12
CA ASP A 101 -5.46 -22.51 0.50
C ASP A 101 -4.40 -21.79 -0.35
N LEU A 102 -3.92 -20.66 0.14
CA LEU A 102 -2.91 -19.85 -0.53
C LEU A 102 -1.54 -20.56 -0.63
N THR A 103 -1.34 -21.66 0.12
CA THR A 103 -0.07 -22.40 0.09
C THR A 103 0.10 -23.25 -1.17
N VAL A 104 -0.95 -23.44 -1.96
CA VAL A 104 -0.90 -24.17 -3.24
C VAL A 104 -0.61 -23.27 -4.44
N LEU A 105 -0.71 -21.97 -4.28
CA LEU A 105 -0.45 -21.00 -5.35
C LEU A 105 1.04 -20.91 -5.66
N HIS A 106 1.38 -20.76 -6.95
CA HIS A 106 2.78 -20.69 -7.44
C HIS A 106 3.66 -21.81 -6.85
N ASN A 107 3.15 -23.05 -6.83
CA ASN A 107 3.87 -24.20 -6.27
C ASN A 107 4.32 -23.99 -4.80
N GLY A 108 3.54 -23.24 -4.02
CA GLY A 108 3.80 -22.99 -2.60
C GLY A 108 4.65 -21.76 -2.30
N THR A 109 5.15 -21.06 -3.31
CA THR A 109 6.04 -19.89 -3.11
C THR A 109 5.29 -18.58 -2.87
N PHE A 110 4.00 -18.52 -3.27
CA PHE A 110 3.19 -17.30 -3.13
C PHE A 110 3.06 -16.86 -1.68
N TYR A 111 2.55 -17.71 -0.80
CA TYR A 111 2.21 -17.32 0.57
C TYR A 111 3.40 -16.81 1.40
N PRO A 112 4.58 -17.45 1.39
CA PRO A 112 5.75 -16.92 2.08
C PRO A 112 6.18 -15.55 1.56
N LYS A 113 6.20 -15.34 0.23
CA LYS A 113 6.56 -14.06 -0.40
C LYS A 113 5.53 -12.99 -0.06
N TYR A 114 4.24 -13.29 -0.18
CA TYR A 114 3.14 -12.41 0.20
C TYR A 114 3.27 -11.94 1.65
N LYS A 115 3.46 -12.86 2.59
CA LYS A 115 3.59 -12.55 4.01
C LYS A 115 4.82 -11.68 4.30
N SER A 116 5.94 -11.95 3.63
CA SER A 116 7.16 -11.14 3.76
C SER A 116 6.94 -9.71 3.30
N LEU A 117 6.44 -9.51 2.07
CA LEU A 117 6.19 -8.18 1.51
C LEU A 117 5.16 -7.40 2.35
N ARG A 118 4.06 -8.04 2.75
CA ARG A 118 3.05 -7.43 3.61
C ARG A 118 3.64 -6.94 4.93
N THR A 119 4.46 -7.76 5.58
CA THR A 119 5.11 -7.39 6.84
C THR A 119 6.08 -6.23 6.63
N GLN A 120 6.88 -6.27 5.57
CA GLN A 120 7.81 -5.21 5.21
C GLN A 120 7.08 -3.89 4.93
N ALA A 121 6.01 -3.89 4.15
CA ALA A 121 5.22 -2.71 3.84
C ALA A 121 4.68 -2.04 5.12
N ILE A 122 4.04 -2.82 6.01
CA ILE A 122 3.50 -2.32 7.27
C ILE A 122 4.60 -1.75 8.17
N GLN A 123 5.74 -2.43 8.29
CA GLN A 123 6.87 -1.96 9.11
C GLN A 123 7.47 -0.67 8.54
N THR A 124 7.56 -0.56 7.22
CA THR A 124 8.10 0.64 6.55
C THR A 124 7.17 1.84 6.75
N VAL A 125 5.85 1.66 6.58
CA VAL A 125 4.86 2.72 6.90
C VAL A 125 4.93 3.12 8.38
N ARG A 126 5.08 2.17 9.30
CA ARG A 126 5.23 2.47 10.73
C ARG A 126 6.47 3.32 11.01
N LYS A 127 7.61 2.99 10.38
CA LYS A 127 8.85 3.78 10.49
C LYS A 127 8.65 5.18 9.92
N ALA A 128 8.02 5.29 8.74
CA ALA A 128 7.70 6.58 8.13
C ALA A 128 6.89 7.47 9.07
N LYS A 129 5.83 6.94 9.68
CA LYS A 129 4.99 7.68 10.63
C LYS A 129 5.74 8.17 11.88
N ILE A 130 6.71 7.40 12.37
CA ILE A 130 7.55 7.82 13.50
C ILE A 130 8.47 8.98 13.09
N LEU A 131 9.07 8.90 11.89
CA LEU A 131 9.98 9.91 11.38
C LEU A 131 9.29 11.23 11.00
N GLU A 132 8.00 11.21 10.71
CA GLU A 132 7.26 12.36 10.21
C GLU A 132 7.34 13.60 11.12
N SER A 133 7.42 13.40 12.44
CA SER A 133 7.57 14.47 13.41
C SER A 133 9.02 14.88 13.67
N MET A 134 10.00 14.11 13.18
CA MET A 134 11.42 14.30 13.48
C MET A 134 12.20 14.77 12.24
N ASP A 135 11.97 14.12 11.11
CA ASP A 135 12.63 14.36 9.83
C ASP A 135 11.67 14.07 8.68
N THR A 136 11.10 15.12 8.12
CA THR A 136 10.10 15.03 7.04
C THR A 136 10.69 14.42 5.76
N ASN A 137 11.97 14.66 5.45
CA ASN A 137 12.63 14.10 4.27
C ASN A 137 12.83 12.58 4.45
N ALA A 138 13.37 12.16 5.58
CA ALA A 138 13.50 10.74 5.90
C ALA A 138 12.14 10.02 5.95
N ALA A 139 11.09 10.70 6.40
CA ALA A 139 9.74 10.17 6.36
C ALA A 139 9.24 9.99 4.92
N LEU A 140 9.48 10.97 4.03
CA LEU A 140 9.13 10.88 2.61
C LEU A 140 9.80 9.67 1.95
N ASP A 141 11.12 9.49 2.16
CA ASP A 141 11.86 8.35 1.62
C ASP A 141 11.28 7.02 2.09
N MET A 142 10.87 6.94 3.36
CA MET A 142 10.24 5.74 3.90
C MET A 142 8.84 5.50 3.33
N TYR A 143 8.02 6.54 3.13
CA TYR A 143 6.71 6.38 2.49
C TYR A 143 6.84 5.97 1.02
N GLN A 144 7.81 6.51 0.30
CA GLN A 144 8.12 6.08 -1.07
C GLN A 144 8.61 4.63 -1.11
N THR A 145 9.49 4.23 -0.19
CA THR A 145 9.91 2.85 -0.05
C THR A 145 8.74 1.91 0.23
N ALA A 146 7.82 2.32 1.12
CA ALA A 146 6.62 1.55 1.40
C ALA A 146 5.72 1.41 0.17
N HIS A 147 5.56 2.47 -0.61
CA HIS A 147 4.80 2.46 -1.87
C HIS A 147 5.37 1.43 -2.86
N ASN A 148 6.69 1.38 -3.03
CA ASN A 148 7.34 0.40 -3.89
C ASN A 148 7.06 -1.05 -3.41
N VAL A 149 7.18 -1.30 -2.10
CA VAL A 149 6.90 -2.63 -1.52
C VAL A 149 5.42 -3.02 -1.68
N TYR A 150 4.50 -2.07 -1.51
CA TYR A 150 3.08 -2.31 -1.78
C TYR A 150 2.80 -2.56 -3.27
N GLY A 151 3.48 -1.88 -4.19
CA GLY A 151 3.38 -2.12 -5.62
C GLY A 151 3.85 -3.53 -6.01
N GLU A 152 4.96 -4.02 -5.41
CA GLU A 152 5.39 -5.41 -5.57
C GLU A 152 4.35 -6.40 -5.02
N LEU A 153 3.74 -6.07 -3.89
CA LEU A 153 2.70 -6.90 -3.27
C LEU A 153 1.43 -6.95 -4.12
N GLU A 154 0.99 -5.81 -4.66
CA GLU A 154 -0.13 -5.72 -5.60
C GLU A 154 0.14 -6.57 -6.85
N SER A 155 1.30 -6.42 -7.48
CA SER A 155 1.72 -7.21 -8.65
C SER A 155 1.75 -8.72 -8.33
N LEU A 156 2.18 -9.10 -7.13
CA LEU A 156 2.17 -10.48 -6.68
C LEU A 156 0.73 -11.01 -6.52
N ILE A 157 -0.19 -10.22 -5.98
CA ILE A 157 -1.62 -10.54 -5.85
C ILE A 157 -2.24 -10.71 -7.23
N ASP A 158 -2.00 -9.79 -8.15
CA ASP A 158 -2.55 -9.83 -9.50
C ASP A 158 -2.11 -11.08 -10.26
N SER A 159 -0.85 -11.50 -10.07
CA SER A 159 -0.30 -12.70 -10.71
C SER A 159 -1.02 -14.00 -10.31
N VAL A 160 -1.69 -14.06 -9.16
CA VAL A 160 -2.40 -15.25 -8.66
C VAL A 160 -3.91 -15.13 -8.74
N THR A 161 -4.45 -13.97 -9.03
CA THR A 161 -5.90 -13.73 -9.08
C THR A 161 -6.65 -14.73 -9.97
N PRO A 162 -6.14 -15.14 -11.17
CA PRO A 162 -6.78 -16.15 -11.99
C PRO A 162 -6.84 -17.53 -11.31
N ASP A 163 -5.85 -17.86 -10.49
CA ASP A 163 -5.70 -19.17 -9.86
C ASP A 163 -6.48 -19.29 -8.54
N VAL A 164 -6.93 -18.18 -7.96
CA VAL A 164 -7.66 -18.15 -6.68
C VAL A 164 -8.94 -18.97 -6.75
N HIS A 165 -9.68 -18.95 -7.88
CA HIS A 165 -10.89 -19.72 -8.05
C HIS A 165 -10.59 -21.23 -7.98
N TRP A 166 -9.56 -21.70 -8.68
CA TRP A 166 -9.12 -23.10 -8.64
C TRP A 166 -8.68 -23.51 -7.23
N ALA A 167 -7.90 -22.68 -6.55
CA ALA A 167 -7.45 -22.93 -5.19
C ALA A 167 -8.63 -23.03 -4.20
N ARG A 168 -9.68 -22.23 -4.40
CA ARG A 168 -10.93 -22.30 -3.61
C ARG A 168 -11.66 -23.63 -3.81
N VAL A 169 -11.81 -24.09 -5.05
CA VAL A 169 -12.44 -25.39 -5.37
C VAL A 169 -11.63 -26.51 -4.71
N ARG A 170 -10.31 -26.52 -4.86
CA ARG A 170 -9.43 -27.50 -4.24
C ARG A 170 -9.53 -27.53 -2.71
N PHE A 171 -9.58 -26.38 -2.08
CA PHE A 171 -9.78 -26.26 -0.63
C PHE A 171 -11.11 -26.89 -0.18
N THR A 172 -12.19 -26.61 -0.91
CA THR A 172 -13.53 -27.16 -0.62
C THR A 172 -13.55 -28.68 -0.76
N ILE A 173 -12.97 -29.22 -1.85
CA ILE A 173 -12.88 -30.66 -2.09
C ILE A 173 -12.06 -31.33 -0.98
N ARG A 174 -10.89 -30.80 -0.64
CA ARG A 174 -10.03 -31.35 0.43
C ARG A 174 -10.76 -31.41 1.78
N ARG A 175 -11.49 -30.33 2.11
CA ARG A 175 -12.28 -30.28 3.34
C ARG A 175 -13.43 -31.29 3.34
N ALA A 176 -14.14 -31.44 2.22
CA ALA A 176 -15.18 -32.44 2.06
C ALA A 176 -14.63 -33.88 2.21
N MET A 177 -13.48 -34.16 1.60
CA MET A 177 -12.81 -35.45 1.76
C MET A 177 -12.38 -35.74 3.20
N GLN A 178 -11.87 -34.76 3.91
CA GLN A 178 -11.51 -34.90 5.34
C GLN A 178 -12.73 -35.25 6.19
N VAL A 179 -13.86 -34.57 5.96
CA VAL A 179 -15.12 -34.86 6.66
C VAL A 179 -15.62 -36.29 6.34
N LEU A 180 -15.58 -36.69 5.08
CA LEU A 180 -15.96 -38.03 4.64
C LEU A 180 -15.08 -39.10 5.28
N LEU A 181 -13.76 -38.90 5.33
CA LEU A 181 -12.82 -39.79 6.00
C LEU A 181 -13.11 -39.92 7.50
N TRP A 182 -13.43 -38.80 8.15
CA TRP A 182 -13.79 -38.77 9.56
C TRP A 182 -15.08 -39.56 9.84
N ILE A 183 -16.12 -39.37 9.00
CA ILE A 183 -17.38 -40.15 9.08
C ILE A 183 -17.11 -41.62 8.85
N ALA A 184 -16.35 -41.98 7.82
CA ALA A 184 -16.00 -43.36 7.50
C ALA A 184 -15.25 -44.07 8.67
N SER A 185 -14.31 -43.32 9.29
CA SER A 185 -13.58 -43.79 10.47
C SER A 185 -14.51 -44.03 11.67
N ALA A 186 -15.44 -43.12 11.92
CA ALA A 186 -16.41 -43.25 13.00
C ALA A 186 -17.35 -44.47 12.79
N VAL A 187 -17.83 -44.67 11.56
CA VAL A 187 -18.65 -45.83 11.20
C VAL A 187 -17.86 -47.13 11.35
N ALA A 188 -16.64 -47.19 10.84
CA ALA A 188 -15.77 -48.35 10.99
C ALA A 188 -15.53 -48.72 12.46
N SER A 189 -15.26 -47.71 13.30
CA SER A 189 -15.07 -47.90 14.74
C SER A 189 -16.34 -48.43 15.41
N GLY A 190 -17.52 -47.95 15.02
CA GLY A 190 -18.80 -48.47 15.52
C GLY A 190 -19.05 -49.91 15.13
N ILE A 191 -18.77 -50.30 13.90
CA ILE A 191 -18.92 -51.69 13.42
C ILE A 191 -17.96 -52.61 14.19
N ILE A 192 -16.69 -52.22 14.35
CA ILE A 192 -15.70 -53.00 15.11
C ILE A 192 -16.15 -53.17 16.57
N SER A 193 -16.71 -52.14 17.19
CA SER A 193 -17.23 -52.23 18.57
C SER A 193 -18.38 -53.24 18.70
N ILE A 194 -19.29 -53.26 17.73
CA ILE A 194 -20.42 -54.21 17.71
C ILE A 194 -19.87 -55.63 17.58
N PHE A 195 -18.98 -55.90 16.65
CA PHE A 195 -18.38 -57.22 16.48
C PHE A 195 -17.61 -57.71 17.71
N LEU A 196 -16.95 -56.83 18.41
CA LEU A 196 -16.22 -57.16 19.65
C LEU A 196 -17.17 -57.46 20.81
N THR A 197 -18.34 -56.79 20.89
CA THR A 197 -19.34 -57.03 21.93
C THR A 197 -20.12 -58.34 21.69
N ASP A 198 -20.24 -58.80 20.44
CA ASP A 198 -20.89 -60.11 20.13
C ASP A 198 -19.95 -61.33 20.30
N LEU A 199 -18.65 -61.07 20.47
CA LEU A 199 -17.63 -62.12 20.58
C LEU A 199 -17.27 -62.49 22.05
N PHE A 200 -17.70 -61.65 22.99
CA PHE A 200 -17.50 -61.83 24.44
C PHE A 200 -18.83 -61.83 25.19
#